data_0a5e874cd7af9ed708e1bde12aa5df87
#
_entry.id   0a5e874cd7af9ed708e1bde12aa5df87
#
_cell.length_a   1.000
_cell.length_b   1.000
_cell.length_c   1.000
_cell.angle_alpha   90.00
_cell.angle_beta   90.00
_cell.angle_gamma   90.00
#
_symmetry.space_group_name_H-M   'P 1'
#
loop_
_entity.id
_entity.type
_entity.pdbx_description
1 polymer ?
#
loop_
_entity_poly.entity_id
_entity_poly.type
_entity_poly.pdbx_seq_one_letter_code
_entity_poly.pdbx_strand_id
1 'polypeptide(L)'
;TENGDYQKVYTVTTDSTMDGALDKSQRIQPMLDRLVKEKLVHDYNSCSQFLVSTSEQKHRLRRWNNFVRKNREKLTTTLRSAMQREGFAADSFDEYYDLLGRKYQPQPVSYFNDLTRSLFAGNISVDSVGKQYNVVNILSVNNKNIQKVKESLSEKDGFSFDIQSMNSAIANHLSNDFNYIGLACGLIVFFFLWLSFGNLELALLSFIPMAV
;
A
#
# COMPACT_ATOMS: atom_id res chain seq x y z
N THR A 1 -27.64 6.57 6.48
CA THR A 1 -26.65 5.49 6.58
C THR A 1 -26.47 4.87 5.21
N GLU A 2 -25.57 5.44 4.37
CA GLU A 2 -25.11 4.78 3.15
C GLU A 2 -24.22 3.61 3.59
N ASN A 3 -24.78 2.42 3.67
CA ASN A 3 -24.02 1.18 3.62
C ASN A 3 -23.49 1.06 2.17
N GLY A 4 -22.48 1.85 1.85
CA GLY A 4 -21.78 1.77 0.59
C GLY A 4 -21.02 0.43 0.55
N ASP A 5 -21.20 -0.31 -0.52
CA ASP A 5 -20.48 -1.56 -0.80
C ASP A 5 -19.01 -1.19 -1.12
N TYR A 6 -18.21 -1.02 -0.05
CA TYR A 6 -16.80 -0.63 -0.16
C TYR A 6 -15.90 -1.87 -0.23
N GLN A 7 -15.03 -1.87 -1.18
CA GLN A 7 -13.97 -2.88 -1.31
C GLN A 7 -12.61 -2.29 -0.96
N LYS A 8 -11.69 -3.17 -0.58
CA LYS A 8 -10.30 -2.80 -0.31
C LYS A 8 -9.48 -2.88 -1.59
N VAL A 9 -8.89 -1.75 -1.95
CA VAL A 9 -7.86 -1.66 -3.00
C VAL A 9 -6.52 -1.44 -2.30
N TYR A 10 -5.55 -2.24 -2.67
CA TYR A 10 -4.20 -2.21 -2.12
C TYR A 10 -3.29 -1.53 -3.13
N THR A 11 -2.49 -0.59 -2.67
CA THR A 11 -1.38 -0.05 -3.47
C THR A 11 -0.07 -0.29 -2.74
N VAL A 12 0.88 -0.90 -3.42
CA VAL A 12 2.13 -1.38 -2.85
C VAL A 12 3.29 -0.67 -3.52
N THR A 13 4.15 -0.09 -2.72
CA THR A 13 5.43 0.47 -3.16
C THR A 13 6.57 -0.41 -2.68
N THR A 14 7.49 -0.71 -3.58
CA THR A 14 8.57 -1.69 -3.34
C THR A 14 9.93 -1.05 -3.57
N ASP A 15 10.90 -1.38 -2.70
CA ASP A 15 12.30 -0.97 -2.86
C ASP A 15 13.24 -1.98 -2.18
N SER A 16 14.53 -1.94 -2.54
CA SER A 16 15.56 -2.73 -1.89
C SER A 16 15.85 -2.30 -0.44
N THR A 17 15.34 -1.13 -0.05
CA THR A 17 15.46 -0.58 1.30
C THR A 17 14.10 -0.16 1.83
N MET A 18 13.91 -0.30 3.14
CA MET A 18 12.70 0.17 3.82
C MET A 18 12.51 1.69 3.66
N ASP A 19 13.60 2.44 3.74
CA ASP A 19 13.59 3.90 3.57
C ASP A 19 13.12 4.29 2.16
N GLY A 20 13.60 3.60 1.12
CA GLY A 20 13.18 3.80 -0.27
C GLY A 20 11.71 3.44 -0.51
N ALA A 21 11.23 2.31 0.05
CA ALA A 21 9.83 1.92 -0.07
C ALA A 21 8.88 2.95 0.58
N LEU A 22 9.26 3.48 1.76
CA LEU A 22 8.53 4.55 2.43
C LEU A 22 8.57 5.86 1.62
N ASP A 23 9.71 6.23 1.05
CA ASP A 23 9.83 7.43 0.23
C ASP A 23 8.92 7.36 -1.00
N LYS A 24 8.86 6.21 -1.68
CA LYS A 24 7.92 5.97 -2.77
C LYS A 24 6.46 6.07 -2.29
N SER A 25 6.13 5.44 -1.16
CA SER A 25 4.78 5.53 -0.58
C SER A 25 4.38 6.96 -0.23
N GLN A 26 5.30 7.76 0.26
CA GLN A 26 5.04 9.18 0.55
C GLN A 26 4.80 10.02 -0.71
N ARG A 27 5.47 9.70 -1.81
CA ARG A 27 5.24 10.41 -3.09
C ARG A 27 3.85 10.20 -3.66
N ILE A 28 3.22 9.06 -3.42
CA ILE A 28 1.84 8.82 -3.87
C ILE A 28 0.79 9.42 -2.92
N GLN A 29 1.15 9.80 -1.70
CA GLN A 29 0.22 10.34 -0.69
C GLN A 29 -0.60 11.53 -1.19
N PRO A 30 -0.04 12.56 -1.86
CA PRO A 30 -0.82 13.67 -2.38
C PRO A 30 -1.89 13.25 -3.39
N MET A 31 -1.65 12.17 -4.13
CA MET A 31 -2.65 11.59 -5.02
C MET A 31 -3.76 10.89 -4.23
N LEU A 32 -3.40 10.10 -3.19
CA LEU A 32 -4.41 9.47 -2.32
C LEU A 32 -5.31 10.51 -1.67
N ASP A 33 -4.73 11.60 -1.15
CA ASP A 33 -5.47 12.73 -0.59
C ASP A 33 -6.42 13.36 -1.61
N ARG A 34 -5.98 13.49 -2.86
CA ARG A 34 -6.83 14.00 -3.95
C ARG A 34 -8.00 13.07 -4.24
N LEU A 35 -7.75 11.75 -4.32
CA LEU A 35 -8.81 10.76 -4.56
C LEU A 35 -9.86 10.76 -3.46
N VAL A 36 -9.47 11.01 -2.20
CA VAL A 36 -10.39 11.19 -1.07
C VAL A 36 -11.22 12.48 -1.24
N LYS A 37 -10.58 13.59 -1.58
CA LYS A 37 -11.28 14.87 -1.84
C LYS A 37 -12.29 14.77 -2.99
N GLU A 38 -11.96 14.03 -4.03
CA GLU A 38 -12.83 13.77 -5.18
C GLU A 38 -13.91 12.72 -4.89
N LYS A 39 -13.95 12.18 -3.65
CA LYS A 39 -14.89 11.12 -3.20
C LYS A 39 -14.82 9.83 -4.04
N LEU A 40 -13.71 9.59 -4.71
CA LEU A 40 -13.42 8.33 -5.41
C LEU A 40 -12.96 7.24 -4.43
N VAL A 41 -12.27 7.65 -3.38
CA VAL A 41 -11.85 6.84 -2.24
C VAL A 41 -12.55 7.39 -0.99
N HIS A 42 -13.11 6.52 -0.16
CA HIS A 42 -13.76 6.92 1.08
C HIS A 42 -12.72 7.31 2.13
N ASP A 43 -11.79 6.43 2.38
CA ASP A 43 -10.64 6.62 3.28
C ASP A 43 -9.47 5.74 2.83
N TYR A 44 -8.29 6.01 3.39
CA TYR A 44 -7.14 5.12 3.23
C TYR A 44 -6.30 5.02 4.49
N ASN A 45 -5.67 3.87 4.68
CA ASN A 45 -4.71 3.60 5.75
C ASN A 45 -3.31 3.47 5.14
N SER A 46 -2.37 4.26 5.66
CA SER A 46 -0.97 4.25 5.26
C SER A 46 -0.05 4.43 6.45
N CYS A 47 0.91 3.55 6.62
CA CYS A 47 1.93 3.71 7.66
C CYS A 47 2.84 4.92 7.39
N SER A 48 2.99 5.35 6.13
CA SER A 48 3.84 6.49 5.75
C SER A 48 3.31 7.85 6.22
N GLN A 49 2.11 7.92 6.79
CA GLN A 49 1.63 9.10 7.51
C GLN A 49 2.38 9.33 8.83
N PHE A 50 2.79 8.25 9.48
CA PHE A 50 3.46 8.25 10.78
C PHE A 50 4.93 7.88 10.66
N LEU A 51 5.24 6.82 9.92
CA LEU A 51 6.60 6.35 9.67
C LEU A 51 7.11 6.98 8.37
N VAL A 52 8.02 7.92 8.51
CA VAL A 52 8.50 8.71 7.37
C VAL A 52 9.93 8.37 6.99
N SER A 53 10.23 8.43 5.68
CA SER A 53 11.57 8.23 5.16
C SER A 53 12.57 9.24 5.73
N THR A 54 13.84 8.90 5.72
CA THR A 54 14.92 9.82 6.14
C THR A 54 14.93 11.11 5.29
N SER A 55 14.57 11.00 4.01
CA SER A 55 14.44 12.15 3.10
C SER A 55 13.34 13.09 3.56
N GLU A 56 12.15 12.58 3.84
CA GLU A 56 11.01 13.37 4.31
C GLU A 56 11.27 13.94 5.72
N GLN A 57 11.92 13.18 6.63
CA GLN A 57 12.35 13.71 7.93
C GLN A 57 13.22 14.95 7.75
N LYS A 58 14.24 14.88 6.88
CA LYS A 58 15.11 16.02 6.57
C LYS A 58 14.33 17.22 6.04
N HIS A 59 13.33 16.97 5.17
CA HIS A 59 12.47 18.00 4.62
C HIS A 59 11.62 18.66 5.72
N ARG A 60 10.97 17.87 6.58
CA ARG A 60 10.17 18.38 7.71
C ARG A 60 11.01 19.15 8.72
N LEU A 61 12.20 18.64 9.05
CA LEU A 61 13.13 19.31 9.94
C LEU A 61 13.62 20.65 9.38
N ARG A 62 13.90 20.76 8.08
CA ARG A 62 14.22 22.04 7.46
C ARG A 62 13.09 23.06 7.60
N ARG A 63 11.85 22.64 7.36
CA ARG A 63 10.66 23.49 7.53
C ARG A 63 10.50 23.92 8.99
N TRP A 64 10.62 22.98 9.93
CA TRP A 64 10.55 23.25 11.37
C TRP A 64 11.63 24.25 11.81
N ASN A 65 12.88 24.01 11.49
CA ASN A 65 13.98 24.88 11.86
C ASN A 65 13.82 26.28 11.27
N ASN A 66 13.34 26.41 10.04
CA ASN A 66 13.05 27.69 9.44
C ASN A 66 11.90 28.44 10.13
N PHE A 67 10.84 27.70 10.49
CA PHE A 67 9.72 28.26 11.23
C PHE A 67 10.16 28.75 12.62
N VAL A 68 10.86 27.92 13.38
CA VAL A 68 11.35 28.25 14.71
C VAL A 68 12.29 29.46 14.64
N ARG A 69 13.26 29.44 13.74
CA ARG A 69 14.20 30.58 13.58
C ARG A 69 13.48 31.90 13.34
N LYS A 70 12.39 31.90 12.57
CA LYS A 70 11.64 33.12 12.24
C LYS A 70 10.68 33.56 13.34
N ASN A 71 10.16 32.64 14.14
CA ASN A 71 9.02 32.92 15.01
C ASN A 71 9.28 32.70 16.48
N ARG A 72 10.44 32.11 16.89
CA ARG A 72 10.74 31.75 18.29
C ARG A 72 10.54 32.89 19.25
N GLU A 73 11.14 34.05 18.97
CA GLU A 73 11.06 35.21 19.85
C GLU A 73 9.62 35.69 20.02
N LYS A 74 8.89 35.82 18.90
CA LYS A 74 7.47 36.21 18.92
C LYS A 74 6.64 35.22 19.70
N LEU A 75 6.81 33.90 19.46
CA LEU A 75 6.07 32.87 20.15
C LEU A 75 6.33 32.86 21.65
N THR A 76 7.60 32.93 22.05
CA THR A 76 7.99 32.96 23.49
C THR A 76 7.47 34.22 24.20
N THR A 77 7.58 35.38 23.57
CA THR A 77 7.11 36.65 24.15
C THR A 77 5.58 36.64 24.27
N THR A 78 4.87 36.26 23.20
CA THR A 78 3.42 36.21 23.22
C THR A 78 2.90 35.22 24.25
N LEU A 79 3.51 34.00 24.32
CA LEU A 79 3.11 33.01 25.30
C LEU A 79 3.35 33.46 26.72
N ARG A 80 4.53 34.06 27.05
CA ARG A 80 4.82 34.59 28.38
C ARG A 80 3.82 35.68 28.79
N SER A 81 3.51 36.61 27.90
CA SER A 81 2.53 37.67 28.18
C SER A 81 1.12 37.09 28.41
N ALA A 82 0.72 36.07 27.68
CA ALA A 82 -0.54 35.37 27.87
C ALA A 82 -0.57 34.63 29.22
N MET A 83 0.50 33.90 29.55
CA MET A 83 0.63 33.20 30.83
C MET A 83 0.48 34.16 32.05
N GLN A 84 1.18 35.29 32.01
CA GLN A 84 1.06 36.25 33.08
C GLN A 84 -0.35 36.83 33.24
N ARG A 85 -1.01 37.09 32.12
CA ARG A 85 -2.38 37.61 32.12
C ARG A 85 -3.39 36.59 32.64
N GLU A 86 -3.22 35.31 32.32
CA GLU A 86 -4.13 34.23 32.70
C GLU A 86 -3.73 33.57 34.04
N GLY A 87 -2.68 34.06 34.72
CA GLY A 87 -2.29 33.58 36.05
C GLY A 87 -1.58 32.22 36.09
N PHE A 88 -0.99 31.77 35.01
CA PHE A 88 -0.18 30.56 34.99
C PHE A 88 1.16 30.74 35.74
N ALA A 89 1.65 29.64 36.33
CA ALA A 89 2.97 29.63 36.93
C ALA A 89 4.07 29.83 35.86
N ALA A 90 5.18 30.43 36.22
CA ALA A 90 6.24 30.83 35.27
C ALA A 90 6.87 29.65 34.52
N ASP A 91 6.86 28.45 35.11
CA ASP A 91 7.43 27.20 34.62
C ASP A 91 6.44 26.31 33.84
N SER A 92 5.16 26.68 33.81
CA SER A 92 4.10 25.84 33.22
C SER A 92 4.33 25.41 31.76
N PHE A 93 5.20 26.10 31.03
CA PHE A 93 5.48 25.83 29.62
C PHE A 93 6.97 25.66 29.31
N ASP A 94 7.77 25.28 30.28
CA ASP A 94 9.21 25.08 30.10
C ASP A 94 9.51 24.00 29.09
N GLU A 95 8.78 22.88 29.10
CA GLU A 95 8.88 21.82 28.10
C GLU A 95 8.62 22.31 26.66
N TYR A 96 7.69 23.26 26.50
CA TYR A 96 7.42 23.85 25.19
C TYR A 96 8.59 24.73 24.72
N TYR A 97 9.21 25.48 25.61
CA TYR A 97 10.39 26.28 25.29
C TYR A 97 11.60 25.41 24.94
N ASP A 98 11.74 24.27 25.63
CA ASP A 98 12.77 23.27 25.33
C ASP A 98 12.54 22.65 23.96
N LEU A 99 11.27 22.29 23.62
CA LEU A 99 10.89 21.81 22.29
C LEU A 99 11.30 22.76 21.17
N LEU A 100 11.04 24.07 21.36
CA LEU A 100 11.45 25.12 20.42
C LEU A 100 12.96 25.29 20.31
N GLY A 101 13.72 24.98 21.38
CA GLY A 101 15.17 25.06 21.44
C GLY A 101 15.92 23.83 20.96
N ARG A 102 15.27 22.69 20.95
CA ARG A 102 15.89 21.38 20.69
C ARG A 102 16.33 21.24 19.23
N LYS A 103 17.55 20.73 19.04
CA LYS A 103 18.06 20.36 17.72
C LYS A 103 17.68 18.91 17.42
N TYR A 104 16.78 18.73 16.48
CA TYR A 104 16.37 17.39 16.02
C TYR A 104 17.25 16.92 14.88
N GLN A 105 17.54 15.62 14.87
CA GLN A 105 18.27 14.92 13.80
C GLN A 105 17.37 13.86 13.19
N PRO A 106 17.45 13.61 11.87
CA PRO A 106 16.74 12.51 11.26
C PRO A 106 17.22 11.19 11.86
N GLN A 107 16.28 10.29 12.13
CA GLN A 107 16.58 8.94 12.62
C GLN A 107 16.46 7.93 11.48
N PRO A 108 17.33 6.91 11.41
CA PRO A 108 17.17 5.83 10.45
C PRO A 108 15.84 5.10 10.72
N VAL A 109 15.21 4.55 9.68
CA VAL A 109 13.93 3.84 9.80
C VAL A 109 14.02 2.68 10.81
N SER A 110 15.17 2.03 10.92
CA SER A 110 15.44 0.97 11.90
C SER A 110 15.27 1.40 13.36
N TYR A 111 15.40 2.68 13.67
CA TYR A 111 15.11 3.23 15.00
C TYR A 111 13.64 2.99 15.43
N PHE A 112 12.74 2.87 14.46
CA PHE A 112 11.31 2.70 14.68
C PHE A 112 10.85 1.24 14.53
N ASN A 113 11.75 0.25 14.56
CA ASN A 113 11.41 -1.16 14.31
C ASN A 113 10.33 -1.71 15.25
N ASP A 114 10.37 -1.36 16.54
CA ASP A 114 9.36 -1.82 17.50
C ASP A 114 7.99 -1.23 17.20
N LEU A 115 7.94 0.05 16.86
CA LEU A 115 6.74 0.73 16.42
C LEU A 115 6.18 0.10 15.13
N THR A 116 7.06 -0.19 14.19
CA THR A 116 6.74 -0.82 12.92
C THR A 116 6.10 -2.20 13.13
N ARG A 117 6.70 -3.02 13.98
CA ARG A 117 6.18 -4.36 14.28
C ARG A 117 4.86 -4.34 15.05
N SER A 118 4.67 -3.40 15.96
CA SER A 118 3.47 -3.36 16.81
C SER A 118 2.27 -2.72 16.12
N LEU A 119 2.49 -1.62 15.37
CA LEU A 119 1.39 -0.83 14.80
C LEU A 119 1.20 -1.01 13.29
N PHE A 120 2.27 -1.36 12.55
CA PHE A 120 2.26 -1.36 11.08
C PHE A 120 2.57 -2.72 10.45
N ALA A 121 2.45 -3.81 11.21
CA ALA A 121 2.70 -5.17 10.71
C ALA A 121 1.87 -5.52 9.46
N GLY A 122 0.66 -4.98 9.34
CA GLY A 122 -0.20 -5.17 8.17
C GLY A 122 0.12 -4.26 6.97
N ASN A 123 0.95 -3.21 7.17
CA ASN A 123 1.30 -2.24 6.14
C ASN A 123 2.72 -2.43 5.60
N ILE A 124 3.51 -3.27 6.22
CA ILE A 124 4.92 -3.46 5.87
C ILE A 124 5.21 -4.94 5.80
N SER A 125 5.78 -5.35 4.68
CA SER A 125 6.26 -6.71 4.51
C SER A 125 7.67 -6.72 3.91
N VAL A 126 8.40 -7.79 4.19
CA VAL A 126 9.74 -8.03 3.65
C VAL A 126 9.67 -9.31 2.83
N ASP A 127 10.00 -9.21 1.57
CA ASP A 127 10.27 -10.38 0.75
C ASP A 127 11.68 -10.86 1.04
N SER A 128 11.79 -11.96 1.80
CA SER A 128 13.07 -12.56 2.18
C SER A 128 13.81 -13.18 0.99
N VAL A 129 13.11 -13.58 -0.07
CA VAL A 129 13.68 -14.18 -1.28
C VAL A 129 14.22 -13.07 -2.19
N GLY A 130 13.41 -12.08 -2.49
CA GLY A 130 13.76 -10.94 -3.35
C GLY A 130 14.52 -9.83 -2.63
N LYS A 131 14.72 -9.93 -1.29
CA LYS A 131 15.33 -8.87 -0.46
C LYS A 131 14.71 -7.50 -0.72
N GLN A 132 13.38 -7.47 -0.84
CA GLN A 132 12.62 -6.25 -1.11
C GLN A 132 11.71 -5.91 0.08
N TYR A 133 11.58 -4.62 0.33
CA TYR A 133 10.66 -4.07 1.32
C TYR A 133 9.43 -3.54 0.61
N ASN A 134 8.27 -3.93 1.10
CA ASN A 134 6.98 -3.51 0.56
C ASN A 134 6.25 -2.65 1.59
N VAL A 135 5.77 -1.51 1.15
CA VAL A 135 4.86 -0.66 1.92
C VAL A 135 3.50 -0.68 1.26
N VAL A 136 2.51 -1.11 2.03
CA VAL A 136 1.14 -1.32 1.58
C VAL A 136 0.23 -0.21 2.10
N ASN A 137 -0.42 0.49 1.20
CA ASN A 137 -1.49 1.41 1.52
C ASN A 137 -2.82 0.73 1.18
N ILE A 138 -3.79 0.83 2.08
CA ILE A 138 -5.08 0.15 1.98
C ILE A 138 -6.16 1.21 1.80
N LEU A 139 -6.83 1.20 0.66
CA LEU A 139 -7.86 2.15 0.29
C LEU A 139 -9.25 1.51 0.41
N SER A 140 -10.21 2.22 0.97
CA SER A 140 -11.63 1.86 0.96
C SER A 140 -12.30 2.53 -0.24
N VAL A 141 -12.70 1.74 -1.24
CA VAL A 141 -13.20 2.26 -2.53
C VAL A 141 -14.58 1.68 -2.81
N ASN A 142 -15.51 2.52 -3.26
CA ASN A 142 -16.80 2.04 -3.73
C ASN A 142 -16.61 1.22 -5.01
N ASN A 143 -17.34 0.11 -5.15
CA ASN A 143 -17.23 -0.83 -6.28
C ASN A 143 -17.26 -0.14 -7.65
N LYS A 144 -18.05 0.91 -7.80
CA LYS A 144 -18.19 1.69 -9.05
C LYS A 144 -16.92 2.45 -9.42
N ASN A 145 -16.05 2.73 -8.46
CA ASN A 145 -14.87 3.58 -8.62
C ASN A 145 -13.55 2.79 -8.71
N ILE A 146 -13.57 1.47 -8.44
CA ILE A 146 -12.35 0.64 -8.34
C ILE A 146 -11.48 0.79 -9.57
N GLN A 147 -12.05 0.63 -10.76
CA GLN A 147 -11.29 0.70 -12.01
C GLN A 147 -10.63 2.07 -12.20
N LYS A 148 -11.40 3.15 -11.97
CA LYS A 148 -10.91 4.52 -12.08
C LYS A 148 -9.78 4.83 -11.08
N VAL A 149 -9.90 4.33 -9.85
CA VAL A 149 -8.87 4.47 -8.82
C VAL A 149 -7.59 3.71 -9.21
N LYS A 150 -7.72 2.46 -9.70
CA LYS A 150 -6.58 1.66 -10.18
C LYS A 150 -5.85 2.32 -11.35
N GLU A 151 -6.57 2.85 -12.32
CA GLU A 151 -6.00 3.60 -13.45
C GLU A 151 -5.23 4.83 -12.98
N SER A 152 -5.80 5.59 -12.03
CA SER A 152 -5.12 6.75 -11.46
C SER A 152 -3.83 6.41 -10.71
N LEU A 153 -3.76 5.21 -10.11
CA LEU A 153 -2.60 4.74 -9.35
C LEU A 153 -1.53 4.07 -10.23
N SER A 154 -1.89 3.56 -11.41
CA SER A 154 -0.97 2.83 -12.30
C SER A 154 0.17 3.69 -12.87
N GLU A 155 0.02 5.01 -12.84
CA GLU A 155 1.02 5.98 -13.35
C GLU A 155 2.16 6.28 -12.35
N LYS A 156 2.17 5.67 -11.17
CA LYS A 156 3.11 6.01 -10.08
C LYS A 156 4.00 4.82 -9.67
N ASP A 157 4.98 5.11 -8.82
CA ASP A 157 6.00 4.19 -8.29
C ASP A 157 5.42 3.02 -7.45
N GLY A 158 4.55 2.20 -8.03
CA GLY A 158 3.94 1.09 -7.32
C GLY A 158 2.93 0.33 -8.18
N PHE A 159 2.40 -0.74 -7.65
CA PHE A 159 1.30 -1.48 -8.27
C PHE A 159 0.08 -1.49 -7.36
N SER A 160 -1.10 -1.52 -7.96
CA SER A 160 -2.37 -1.58 -7.24
C SER A 160 -3.18 -2.80 -7.65
N PHE A 161 -3.84 -3.43 -6.68
CA PHE A 161 -4.72 -4.57 -6.90
C PHE A 161 -5.87 -4.57 -5.91
N ASP A 162 -6.93 -5.28 -6.26
CA ASP A 162 -7.99 -5.65 -5.33
C ASP A 162 -8.11 -7.19 -5.29
N ILE A 163 -8.60 -7.71 -4.17
CA ILE A 163 -8.67 -9.16 -3.94
C ILE A 163 -9.62 -9.84 -4.94
N GLN A 164 -10.69 -9.18 -5.34
CA GLN A 164 -11.66 -9.77 -6.26
C GLN A 164 -11.06 -9.93 -7.67
N SER A 165 -10.40 -8.90 -8.19
CA SER A 165 -9.70 -8.98 -9.48
C SER A 165 -8.57 -10.00 -9.43
N MET A 166 -7.82 -10.06 -8.32
CA MET A 166 -6.77 -11.04 -8.13
C MET A 166 -7.32 -12.47 -8.12
N ASN A 167 -8.38 -12.74 -7.36
CA ASN A 167 -9.01 -14.06 -7.32
C ASN A 167 -9.58 -14.45 -8.68
N SER A 168 -10.20 -13.51 -9.40
CA SER A 168 -10.72 -13.75 -10.74
C SER A 168 -9.60 -14.07 -11.73
N ALA A 169 -8.48 -13.35 -11.65
CA ALA A 169 -7.32 -13.63 -12.49
C ALA A 169 -6.73 -15.03 -12.20
N ILE A 170 -6.58 -15.39 -10.93
CA ILE A 170 -6.10 -16.71 -10.51
C ILE A 170 -7.06 -17.80 -11.02
N ALA A 171 -8.37 -17.62 -10.83
CA ALA A 171 -9.39 -18.59 -11.28
C ALA A 171 -9.35 -18.78 -12.80
N ASN A 172 -9.23 -17.68 -13.57
CA ASN A 172 -9.15 -17.73 -15.02
C ASN A 172 -7.86 -18.41 -15.50
N HIS A 173 -6.72 -18.12 -14.89
CA HIS A 173 -5.46 -18.79 -15.21
C HIS A 173 -5.54 -20.29 -14.91
N LEU A 174 -6.05 -20.65 -13.74
CA LEU A 174 -6.20 -22.03 -13.33
C LEU A 174 -7.15 -22.79 -14.27
N SER A 175 -8.30 -22.19 -14.63
CA SER A 175 -9.25 -22.77 -15.59
C SER A 175 -8.61 -23.00 -16.96
N ASN A 176 -7.83 -22.03 -17.46
CA ASN A 176 -7.12 -22.19 -18.73
C ASN A 176 -6.08 -23.32 -18.67
N ASP A 177 -5.30 -23.38 -17.59
CA ASP A 177 -4.31 -24.46 -17.42
C ASP A 177 -4.96 -25.83 -17.36
N PHE A 178 -6.09 -25.97 -16.66
CA PHE A 178 -6.88 -27.22 -16.66
C PHE A 178 -7.41 -27.58 -18.04
N ASN A 179 -7.88 -26.60 -18.82
CA ASN A 179 -8.35 -26.86 -20.19
C ASN A 179 -7.20 -27.32 -21.09
N TYR A 180 -6.00 -26.74 -21.00
CA TYR A 180 -4.84 -27.19 -21.76
C TYR A 180 -4.39 -28.60 -21.37
N ILE A 181 -4.33 -28.90 -20.07
CA ILE A 181 -3.98 -30.23 -19.57
C ILE A 181 -5.03 -31.24 -20.01
N GLY A 182 -6.31 -30.90 -19.86
CA GLY A 182 -7.43 -31.78 -20.29
C GLY A 182 -7.37 -32.09 -21.78
N LEU A 183 -7.11 -31.09 -22.62
CA LEU A 183 -6.96 -31.28 -24.06
C LEU A 183 -5.74 -32.14 -24.39
N ALA A 184 -4.60 -31.90 -23.75
CA ALA A 184 -3.39 -32.68 -23.98
C ALA A 184 -3.59 -34.14 -23.58
N CYS A 185 -4.16 -34.39 -22.38
CA CYS A 185 -4.49 -35.75 -21.93
C CYS A 185 -5.51 -36.42 -22.83
N GLY A 186 -6.55 -35.69 -23.25
CA GLY A 186 -7.54 -36.17 -24.18
C GLY A 186 -6.96 -36.63 -25.51
N LEU A 187 -6.05 -35.84 -26.09
CA LEU A 187 -5.34 -36.21 -27.31
C LEU A 187 -4.48 -37.45 -27.13
N ILE A 188 -3.76 -37.58 -26.03
CA ILE A 188 -2.94 -38.75 -25.72
C ILE A 188 -3.85 -40.02 -25.66
N VAL A 189 -4.94 -39.93 -24.91
CA VAL A 189 -5.89 -41.05 -24.80
C VAL A 189 -6.51 -41.41 -26.16
N PHE A 190 -6.89 -40.38 -26.93
CA PHE A 190 -7.39 -40.57 -28.28
C PHE A 190 -6.41 -41.32 -29.19
N PHE A 191 -5.13 -40.95 -29.18
CA PHE A 191 -4.07 -41.62 -29.93
C PHE A 191 -3.87 -43.07 -29.48
N PHE A 192 -3.92 -43.35 -28.18
CA PHE A 192 -3.84 -44.71 -27.67
C PHE A 192 -5.03 -45.58 -28.11
N LEU A 193 -6.25 -45.04 -28.09
CA LEU A 193 -7.43 -45.73 -28.58
C LEU A 193 -7.33 -46.02 -30.09
N TRP A 194 -6.88 -45.03 -30.87
CA TRP A 194 -6.66 -45.18 -32.29
C TRP A 194 -5.66 -46.27 -32.63
N LEU A 195 -4.52 -46.29 -31.97
CA LEU A 195 -3.50 -47.34 -32.15
C LEU A 195 -4.01 -48.72 -31.70
N SER A 196 -4.79 -48.78 -30.63
CA SER A 196 -5.31 -50.01 -30.06
C SER A 196 -6.39 -50.65 -30.96
N PHE A 197 -7.29 -49.82 -31.50
CA PHE A 197 -8.39 -50.33 -32.35
C PHE A 197 -8.00 -50.46 -33.83
N GLY A 198 -6.94 -49.82 -34.26
CA GLY A 198 -6.54 -49.77 -35.67
C GLY A 198 -7.55 -49.12 -36.61
N ASN A 199 -8.64 -48.54 -36.04
CA ASN A 199 -9.76 -47.97 -36.78
C ASN A 199 -10.14 -46.61 -36.14
N LEU A 200 -10.10 -45.56 -36.95
CA LEU A 200 -10.36 -44.18 -36.49
C LEU A 200 -11.83 -44.00 -36.04
N GLU A 201 -12.78 -44.63 -36.71
CA GLU A 201 -14.20 -44.48 -36.39
C GLU A 201 -14.52 -45.09 -35.02
N LEU A 202 -13.97 -46.24 -34.71
CA LEU A 202 -14.13 -46.89 -33.41
C LEU A 202 -13.45 -46.07 -32.28
N ALA A 203 -12.28 -45.51 -32.55
CA ALA A 203 -11.59 -44.64 -31.63
C ALA A 203 -12.40 -43.38 -31.32
N LEU A 204 -12.97 -42.72 -32.33
CA LEU A 204 -13.84 -41.54 -32.18
C LEU A 204 -15.10 -41.88 -31.38
N LEU A 205 -15.80 -43.00 -31.73
CA LEU A 205 -16.99 -43.44 -31.01
C LEU A 205 -16.72 -43.70 -29.53
N SER A 206 -15.56 -44.27 -29.21
CA SER A 206 -15.14 -44.55 -27.84
C SER A 206 -14.69 -43.30 -27.09
N PHE A 207 -14.22 -42.28 -27.81
CA PHE A 207 -13.72 -41.02 -27.23
C PHE A 207 -14.84 -40.02 -26.91
N ILE A 208 -15.95 -40.00 -27.69
CA ILE A 208 -17.08 -39.08 -27.52
C ILE A 208 -17.60 -39.01 -26.07
N PRO A 209 -17.87 -40.12 -25.36
CA PRO A 209 -18.37 -40.08 -23.99
C PRO A 209 -17.37 -39.48 -22.98
N MET A 210 -16.09 -39.42 -23.34
CA MET A 210 -15.02 -38.89 -22.50
C MET A 210 -14.76 -37.41 -22.74
N ALA A 211 -15.23 -36.87 -23.88
CA ALA A 211 -15.06 -35.46 -24.28
C ALA A 211 -16.27 -34.59 -23.91
N VAL A 212 -17.35 -35.18 -23.41
CA VAL A 212 -18.56 -34.51 -22.92
C VAL A 212 -18.51 -34.38 -21.40
#